data_8d8194937a535d4a09bdef23d2368f62
#
_entry.id   8d8194937a535d4a09bdef23d2368f62
#
_cell.length_a   1.000
_cell.length_b   1.000
_cell.length_c   1.000
_cell.angle_alpha   90.00
_cell.angle_beta   90.00
_cell.angle_gamma   90.00
#
_symmetry.space_group_name_H-M   'P 1'
#
loop_
_entity.id
_entity.type
_entity.pdbx_description
1 polymer ?
#
loop_
_entity_poly.entity_id
_entity_poly.type
_entity_poly.pdbx_seq_one_letter_code
_entity_poly.pdbx_strand_id
1 'polypeptide(L)' 'MMRELKQIEFYCKNCRKSMKMAYLLTGNDDEPVLTGIIIRCHTNRCTRVMVLKKYTEGMLIARADNEGKVYI' A
#
# COMPACT_ATOMS: atom_id res chain seq x y z
N MET A 1 -15.58 -5.43 -15.52
CA MET A 1 -16.21 -4.82 -14.34
C MET A 1 -15.18 -4.01 -13.56
N MET A 2 -15.51 -2.78 -13.27
CA MET A 2 -14.59 -1.90 -12.58
C MET A 2 -14.62 -2.15 -11.08
N ARG A 3 -13.44 -2.20 -10.49
CA ARG A 3 -13.35 -2.26 -9.04
C ARG A 3 -13.43 -0.85 -8.49
N GLU A 4 -14.27 -0.65 -7.49
CA GLU A 4 -14.35 0.62 -6.80
C GLU A 4 -13.62 0.50 -5.48
N LEU A 5 -12.32 0.73 -5.50
CA LEU A 5 -11.54 0.75 -4.29
C LEU A 5 -11.61 2.14 -3.69
N LYS A 6 -11.98 2.23 -2.42
CA LYS A 6 -12.02 3.50 -1.70
C LYS A 6 -10.77 3.73 -0.89
N GLN A 7 -10.11 2.64 -0.52
CA GLN A 7 -8.86 2.70 0.21
C GLN A 7 -8.00 1.50 -0.13
N ILE A 8 -6.73 1.62 0.11
CA ILE A 8 -5.79 0.52 -0.01
C ILE A 8 -5.13 0.29 1.33
N GLU A 9 -4.77 -0.97 1.60
CA GLU A 9 -4.06 -1.34 2.81
C GLU A 9 -2.71 -1.91 2.44
N PHE A 10 -1.69 -1.57 3.21
CA PHE A 10 -0.34 -2.01 2.94
C PHE A 10 -0.03 -3.27 3.72
N TYR A 11 0.53 -4.24 3.02
CA TYR A 11 0.92 -5.53 3.59
C TYR A 11 2.38 -5.79 3.27
N CYS A 12 3.08 -6.45 4.17
CA CYS A 12 4.46 -6.82 3.94
C CYS A 12 4.52 -7.97 2.93
N LYS A 13 5.25 -7.77 1.85
CA LYS A 13 5.35 -8.82 0.83
C LYS A 13 6.17 -10.00 1.30
N ASN A 14 6.99 -9.82 2.33
CA ASN A 14 7.82 -10.89 2.86
C ASN A 14 7.05 -11.84 3.78
N CYS A 15 6.34 -11.29 4.76
CA CYS A 15 5.58 -12.09 5.73
C CYS A 15 4.08 -12.07 5.47
N ARG A 16 3.61 -11.23 4.55
CA ARG A 16 2.21 -11.11 4.13
C ARG A 16 1.26 -10.69 5.25
N LYS A 17 1.78 -10.00 6.23
CA LYS A 17 0.95 -9.51 7.34
C LYS A 17 0.70 -8.02 7.19
N SER A 18 -0.42 -7.56 7.75
CA SER A 18 -0.80 -6.16 7.68
C SER A 18 0.25 -5.28 8.35
N MET A 19 0.58 -4.19 7.68
CA MET A 19 1.49 -3.20 8.25
C MET A 19 0.73 -2.14 9.04
N LYS A 20 -0.58 -2.34 9.21
CA LYS A 20 -1.46 -1.42 9.94
C LYS A 20 -1.39 -0.01 9.37
N MET A 21 -1.30 0.07 8.06
CA MET A 21 -1.26 1.34 7.35
C MET A 21 -2.25 1.26 6.20
N ALA A 22 -3.06 2.28 6.05
CA ALA A 22 -4.03 2.37 4.97
C ALA A 22 -4.00 3.77 4.37
N TYR A 23 -4.42 3.88 3.12
CA TYR A 23 -4.47 5.16 2.43
C TYR A 23 -5.83 5.31 1.75
N LEU A 24 -6.46 6.44 1.97
CA LEU A 24 -7.73 6.75 1.33
C LEU A 24 -7.48 7.31 -0.07
N LEU A 25 -8.08 6.66 -1.06
CA LEU A 25 -7.91 7.06 -2.45
C LEU A 25 -8.68 8.34 -2.76
N THR A 26 -8.05 9.23 -3.51
CA THR A 26 -8.70 10.49 -3.92
C THR A 26 -9.39 10.36 -5.27
N GLY A 27 -9.09 9.30 -6.01
CA GLY A 27 -9.61 9.10 -7.35
C GLY A 27 -8.70 9.61 -8.46
N ASN A 28 -7.55 10.14 -8.11
CA ASN A 28 -6.59 10.67 -9.08
C ASN A 28 -5.41 9.71 -9.20
N ASP A 29 -5.29 9.02 -10.34
CA ASP A 29 -4.24 8.02 -10.55
C ASP A 29 -2.83 8.60 -10.43
N ASP A 30 -2.66 9.87 -10.69
CA ASP A 30 -1.35 10.51 -10.61
C ASP A 30 -1.04 11.10 -9.25
N GLU A 31 -1.97 10.98 -8.30
CA GLU A 31 -1.77 11.54 -6.98
C GLU A 31 -0.66 10.80 -6.24
N PRO A 32 0.36 11.49 -5.74
CA PRO A 32 1.41 10.83 -4.95
C PRO A 32 0.85 10.24 -3.67
N VAL A 33 1.30 9.03 -3.33
CA VAL A 33 0.83 8.34 -2.14
C VAL A 33 1.95 8.30 -1.10
N LEU A 34 1.72 8.97 0.02
CA LEU A 34 2.60 8.90 1.20
C LEU A 34 4.08 9.05 0.85
N THR A 35 4.41 9.99 -0.03
CA THR A 35 5.79 10.22 -0.48
C THR A 35 6.71 10.53 0.70
N GLY A 36 7.80 9.76 0.81
CA GLY A 36 8.77 9.94 1.88
C GLY A 36 8.39 9.30 3.21
N ILE A 37 7.25 8.62 3.28
CA ILE A 37 6.81 7.94 4.49
C ILE A 37 7.55 6.62 4.65
N ILE A 38 7.99 6.34 5.87
CA ILE A 38 8.65 5.09 6.20
C ILE A 38 7.63 4.15 6.81
N ILE A 39 7.52 2.95 6.24
CA ILE A 39 6.62 1.92 6.73
C ILE A 39 7.45 0.77 7.28
N ARG A 40 7.11 0.32 8.48
CA ARG A 40 7.80 -0.79 9.13
C ARG A 40 6.86 -1.96 9.29
N CYS A 41 7.39 -3.16 9.08
CA CYS A 41 6.65 -4.36 9.37
C CYS A 41 6.67 -4.60 10.88
N HIS A 42 5.49 -4.87 11.45
CA HIS A 42 5.34 -5.04 12.90
C HIS A 42 5.39 -6.49 13.35
N THR A 43 5.73 -7.40 12.46
CA THR A 43 5.83 -8.81 12.79
C THR A 43 7.14 -9.08 13.51
N ASN A 44 7.10 -9.89 14.59
CA ASN A 44 8.28 -10.18 15.39
C ASN A 44 9.45 -10.75 14.61
N ARG A 45 9.17 -11.49 13.55
CA ARG A 45 10.21 -12.13 12.73
C ARG A 45 10.59 -11.34 11.50
N CYS A 46 9.94 -10.23 11.27
CA CYS A 46 10.19 -9.43 10.10
C CYS A 46 10.52 -8.01 10.53
N THR A 47 11.75 -7.59 10.25
CA THR A 47 12.21 -6.26 10.60
C THR A 47 12.30 -5.36 9.37
N ARG A 48 11.53 -5.70 8.36
CA ARG A 48 11.60 -5.00 7.10
C ARG A 48 11.11 -3.56 7.23
N VAL A 49 11.87 -2.66 6.62
CA VAL A 49 11.54 -1.22 6.59
C VAL A 49 11.52 -0.79 5.14
N MET A 50 10.50 -0.02 4.77
CA MET A 50 10.36 0.47 3.40
C MET A 50 10.09 1.95 3.41
N VAL A 51 10.60 2.64 2.40
CA VAL A 51 10.31 4.05 2.19
C VAL A 51 9.48 4.17 0.91
N LEU A 52 8.32 4.79 0.99
CA LEU A 52 7.50 5.06 -0.17
C LEU A 52 8.03 6.30 -0.86
N LYS A 53 8.56 6.14 -2.08
CA LYS A 53 9.19 7.24 -2.79
C LYS A 53 8.31 7.81 -3.89
N LYS A 54 8.03 7.03 -4.90
CA LYS A 54 7.34 7.52 -6.09
C LYS A 54 6.10 6.71 -6.42
N TYR A 55 5.36 6.33 -5.40
CA TYR A 55 4.10 5.63 -5.65
C TYR A 55 2.98 6.62 -5.91
N THR A 56 2.18 6.30 -6.91
CA THR A 56 0.94 7.04 -7.18
C THR A 56 -0.24 6.11 -6.92
N GLU A 57 -1.44 6.69 -6.83
CA GLU A 57 -2.65 5.89 -6.61
C GLU A 57 -2.83 4.85 -7.72
N GLY A 58 -2.60 5.25 -8.96
CA GLY A 58 -2.73 4.33 -10.08
C GLY A 58 -1.79 3.14 -10.00
N MET A 59 -0.55 3.39 -9.57
CA MET A 59 0.42 2.31 -9.40
C MET A 59 0.01 1.34 -8.31
N LEU A 60 -0.50 1.85 -7.20
CA LEU A 60 -0.92 1.00 -6.09
C LEU A 60 -2.18 0.24 -6.41
N ILE A 61 -3.13 0.88 -7.10
CA ILE A 61 -4.35 0.21 -7.54
C ILE A 61 -4.02 -0.95 -8.47
N ALA A 62 -3.05 -0.76 -9.36
CA ALA A 62 -2.62 -1.81 -10.28
C ALA A 62 -2.01 -3.01 -9.54
N ARG A 63 -1.43 -2.78 -8.37
CA ARG A 63 -0.84 -3.85 -7.55
C ARG A 63 -1.80 -4.44 -6.55
N ALA A 64 -2.91 -3.75 -6.27
CA ALA A 64 -3.86 -4.18 -5.26
C ALA A 64 -4.63 -5.40 -5.72
N ASP A 65 -4.98 -6.25 -4.77
CA ASP A 65 -5.87 -7.37 -5.05
C ASP A 65 -7.33 -6.90 -5.01
N ASN A 66 -8.26 -7.85 -5.07
CA ASN A 66 -9.69 -7.52 -5.09
C ASN A 66 -10.18 -6.85 -3.81
N GLU A 67 -9.41 -6.98 -2.74
CA GLU A 67 -9.77 -6.40 -1.45
C GLU A 67 -9.03 -5.10 -1.15
N GLY A 68 -8.20 -4.64 -2.07
CA GLY A 68 -7.42 -3.43 -1.88
C GLY A 68 -6.14 -3.64 -1.09
N LYS A 69 -5.66 -4.87 -1.00
CA LYS A 69 -4.42 -5.17 -0.29
C LYS A 69 -3.22 -5.05 -1.23
N VAL A 70 -2.26 -4.25 -0.83
CA VAL A 70 -1.04 -4.04 -1.61
C VAL A 70 0.14 -4.62 -0.84
N TYR A 71 0.84 -5.55 -1.47
CA TYR A 71 2.03 -6.17 -0.88
C TYR A 71 3.28 -5.46 -1.39
N ILE A 72 3.95 -4.79 -0.52
CA ILE A 72 5.11 -3.97 -0.89
C ILE A 72 6.36 -4.38 -0.14
#